data_3a03e53ef03c61aa233d03f63dc2d5c2
#
_entry.id   3a03e53ef03c61aa233d03f63dc2d5c2
#
_cell.length_a   1.000
_cell.length_b   1.000
_cell.length_c   1.000
_cell.angle_alpha   90.00
_cell.angle_beta   90.00
_cell.angle_gamma   90.00
#
_symmetry.space_group_name_H-M   'P 1'
#
loop_
_entity.id
_entity.type
_entity.pdbx_description
1 polymer ?
#
loop_
_entity_poly.entity_id
_entity_poly.type
_entity_poly.pdbx_seq_one_letter_code
_entity_poly.pdbx_strand_id
1 'polypeptide(L)'
;VIGIVMGAYMLTAMLFRPWAGQIIARIGPIKVLRIILLINAMALVLYGFTGLEGYLVARIMQGVCTAFFSMSLQLGIIDALPEKYRSEGVSLYSLFSTIPNLLGPLIAVGIWHVENMSIFAIVMIFIAVTTTLFGYRTTFANTQKEVSPKDEVLPFNAMTVYVQFFKNKALFCSGMIMILSSIVFGAMSTFIPLYTVREGFANAGIFLTIQAITV
;
A
#
# COMPACT_ATOMS: atom_id res chain seq x y z
N VAL A 1 1.36 -6.22 21.61
CA VAL A 1 0.92 -4.89 21.17
C VAL A 1 1.34 -4.64 19.72
N ILE A 2 2.64 -4.77 19.35
CA ILE A 2 3.16 -4.48 18.01
C ILE A 2 2.43 -5.29 16.92
N GLY A 3 2.21 -6.59 17.15
CA GLY A 3 1.50 -7.45 16.20
C GLY A 3 0.04 -7.02 15.95
N ILE A 4 -0.65 -6.52 16.97
CA ILE A 4 -2.02 -6.02 16.85
C ILE A 4 -2.05 -4.75 15.97
N VAL A 5 -1.12 -3.85 16.19
CA VAL A 5 -1.02 -2.57 15.45
C VAL A 5 -0.67 -2.80 13.98
N MET A 6 0.26 -3.71 13.69
CA MET A 6 0.61 -4.09 12.32
C MET A 6 -0.53 -4.86 11.64
N GLY A 7 -1.18 -5.77 12.38
CA GLY A 7 -2.35 -6.50 11.90
C GLY A 7 -3.53 -5.58 11.58
N ALA A 8 -3.80 -4.58 12.39
CA ALA A 8 -4.86 -3.61 12.16
C ALA A 8 -4.68 -2.84 10.85
N TYR A 9 -3.45 -2.40 10.54
CA TYR A 9 -3.12 -1.76 9.27
C TYR A 9 -3.42 -2.66 8.06
N MET A 10 -2.89 -3.90 8.07
CA MET A 10 -3.07 -4.84 6.98
C MET A 10 -4.53 -5.25 6.79
N LEU A 11 -5.23 -5.51 7.89
CA LEU A 11 -6.64 -5.88 7.88
C LEU A 11 -7.51 -4.76 7.32
N THR A 12 -7.24 -3.52 7.73
CA THR A 12 -7.96 -2.36 7.22
C THR A 12 -7.69 -2.15 5.73
N ALA A 13 -6.43 -2.26 5.30
CA ALA A 13 -6.07 -2.15 3.89
C ALA A 13 -6.76 -3.23 3.04
N MET A 14 -6.86 -4.45 3.53
CA MET A 14 -7.54 -5.55 2.85
C MET A 14 -9.05 -5.32 2.75
N LEU A 15 -9.69 -4.93 3.85
CA LEU A 15 -11.14 -4.73 3.90
C LEU A 15 -11.61 -3.60 2.97
N PHE A 16 -10.85 -2.50 2.90
CA PHE A 16 -11.25 -1.34 2.10
C PHE A 16 -10.94 -1.44 0.60
N ARG A 17 -10.14 -2.40 0.15
CA ARG A 17 -9.81 -2.57 -1.29
C ARG A 17 -11.03 -2.70 -2.20
N PRO A 18 -12.08 -3.50 -1.89
CA PRO A 18 -13.24 -3.62 -2.77
C PRO A 18 -14.00 -2.30 -2.95
N TRP A 19 -14.13 -1.52 -1.87
CA TRP A 19 -14.79 -0.20 -1.93
C TRP A 19 -13.91 0.84 -2.63
N ALA A 20 -12.59 0.77 -2.45
CA ALA A 20 -11.66 1.65 -3.12
C ALA A 20 -11.82 1.55 -4.65
N GLY A 21 -11.86 0.35 -5.21
CA GLY A 21 -12.06 0.14 -6.64
C GLY A 21 -13.33 0.81 -7.19
N GLN A 22 -14.45 0.70 -6.46
CA GLN A 22 -15.74 1.30 -6.87
C GLN A 22 -15.73 2.82 -6.81
N ILE A 23 -15.21 3.37 -5.71
CA ILE A 23 -15.16 4.82 -5.50
C ILE A 23 -14.26 5.45 -6.56
N ILE A 24 -13.13 4.81 -6.87
CA ILE A 24 -12.20 5.27 -7.91
C ILE A 24 -12.85 5.21 -9.28
N ALA A 25 -13.58 4.14 -9.60
CA ALA A 25 -14.30 4.02 -10.87
C ALA A 25 -15.37 5.12 -11.05
N ARG A 26 -16.00 5.58 -9.97
CA ARG A 26 -17.04 6.64 -10.00
C ARG A 26 -16.46 8.06 -10.02
N ILE A 27 -15.48 8.33 -9.21
CA ILE A 27 -14.95 9.69 -8.97
C ILE A 27 -13.74 10.00 -9.88
N GLY A 28 -13.06 8.96 -10.32
CA GLY A 28 -11.83 9.02 -11.09
C GLY A 28 -10.57 8.89 -10.22
N PRO A 29 -9.49 8.28 -10.76
CA PRO A 29 -8.30 7.94 -9.99
C PRO A 29 -7.54 9.17 -9.47
N ILE A 30 -7.48 10.27 -10.25
CA ILE A 30 -6.73 11.48 -9.86
C ILE A 30 -7.37 12.19 -8.67
N LYS A 31 -8.69 12.35 -8.70
CA LYS A 31 -9.41 13.04 -7.61
C LYS A 31 -9.28 12.28 -6.30
N VAL A 32 -9.48 10.96 -6.36
CA VAL A 32 -9.34 10.10 -5.18
C VAL A 32 -7.92 10.12 -4.68
N LEU A 33 -6.91 10.03 -5.56
CA LEU A 33 -5.50 10.09 -5.19
C LEU A 33 -5.18 11.36 -4.40
N ARG A 34 -5.61 12.53 -4.87
CA ARG A 34 -5.35 13.82 -4.19
C ARG A 34 -5.97 13.87 -2.80
N ILE A 35 -7.21 13.43 -2.66
CA ILE A 35 -7.91 13.39 -1.35
C ILE A 35 -7.18 12.46 -0.39
N ILE A 36 -6.82 11.28 -0.85
CA ILE A 36 -6.17 10.27 -0.02
C ILE A 36 -4.75 10.69 0.41
N LEU A 37 -4.02 11.39 -0.45
CA LEU A 37 -2.70 11.92 -0.09
C LEU A 37 -2.80 12.96 1.04
N LEU A 38 -3.83 13.81 1.05
CA LEU A 38 -4.07 14.74 2.15
C LEU A 38 -4.41 14.00 3.45
N ILE A 39 -5.30 13.02 3.38
CA ILE A 39 -5.67 12.20 4.56
C ILE A 39 -4.46 11.45 5.09
N ASN A 40 -3.63 10.89 4.21
CA ASN A 40 -2.39 10.21 4.60
C ASN A 40 -1.38 11.17 5.25
N ALA A 41 -1.23 12.39 4.72
CA ALA A 41 -0.38 13.40 5.34
C ALA A 41 -0.86 13.76 6.75
N MET A 42 -2.17 13.93 6.95
CA MET A 42 -2.76 14.14 8.28
C MET A 42 -2.51 12.95 9.22
N ALA A 43 -2.66 11.73 8.74
CA ALA A 43 -2.37 10.52 9.52
C ALA A 43 -0.90 10.44 9.95
N LEU A 44 0.03 10.85 9.08
CA LEU A 44 1.46 10.90 9.41
C LEU A 44 1.80 11.96 10.45
N VAL A 45 1.13 13.12 10.40
CA VAL A 45 1.30 14.17 11.42
C VAL A 45 0.81 13.69 12.80
N LEU A 46 -0.25 12.89 12.86
CA LEU A 46 -0.76 12.32 14.10
C LEU A 46 0.29 11.49 14.86
N TYR A 47 1.24 10.85 14.19
CA TYR A 47 2.31 10.10 14.85
C TYR A 47 3.22 10.97 15.73
N GLY A 48 3.33 12.26 15.45
CA GLY A 48 4.16 13.19 16.23
C GLY A 48 3.50 13.67 17.52
N PHE A 49 2.18 13.54 17.66
CA PHE A 49 1.43 14.20 18.74
C PHE A 49 0.66 13.24 19.67
N THR A 50 0.61 11.95 19.37
CA THR A 50 -0.29 11.02 20.06
C THR A 50 0.44 9.86 20.73
N GLY A 51 -0.12 9.39 21.87
CA GLY A 51 0.34 8.18 22.54
C GLY A 51 -0.10 6.90 21.81
N LEU A 52 -0.03 5.76 22.49
CA LEU A 52 -0.27 4.42 21.93
C LEU A 52 -1.64 4.28 21.23
N GLU A 53 -2.69 4.89 21.78
CA GLU A 53 -4.04 4.84 21.20
C GLU A 53 -4.12 5.62 19.90
N GLY A 54 -3.54 6.81 19.84
CA GLY A 54 -3.46 7.61 18.63
C GLY A 54 -2.62 6.94 17.54
N TYR A 55 -1.59 6.19 17.92
CA TYR A 55 -0.80 5.38 17.00
C TYR A 55 -1.65 4.29 16.33
N LEU A 56 -2.54 3.62 17.06
CA LEU A 56 -3.47 2.64 16.49
C LEU A 56 -4.44 3.28 15.50
N VAL A 57 -5.02 4.43 15.85
CA VAL A 57 -5.92 5.19 14.95
C VAL A 57 -5.19 5.61 13.66
N ALA A 58 -3.97 6.15 13.80
CA ALA A 58 -3.15 6.52 12.64
C ALA A 58 -2.86 5.32 11.73
N ARG A 59 -2.60 4.13 12.29
CA ARG A 59 -2.39 2.89 11.52
C ARG A 59 -3.64 2.43 10.77
N ILE A 60 -4.81 2.53 11.39
CA ILE A 60 -6.08 2.24 10.72
C ILE A 60 -6.31 3.21 9.56
N MET A 61 -6.13 4.50 9.79
CA MET A 61 -6.22 5.52 8.73
C MET A 61 -5.25 5.26 7.59
N GLN A 62 -3.99 4.93 7.90
CA GLN A 62 -3.00 4.57 6.88
C GLN A 62 -3.40 3.31 6.09
N GLY A 63 -4.01 2.30 6.74
CA GLY A 63 -4.51 1.11 6.04
C GLY A 63 -5.56 1.48 4.99
N VAL A 64 -6.52 2.34 5.34
CA VAL A 64 -7.50 2.88 4.37
C VAL A 64 -6.78 3.63 3.24
N CYS A 65 -5.89 4.57 3.59
CA CYS A 65 -5.15 5.36 2.61
C CYS A 65 -4.36 4.46 1.64
N THR A 66 -3.71 3.42 2.14
CA THR A 66 -2.93 2.49 1.32
C THR A 66 -3.81 1.72 0.33
N ALA A 67 -5.00 1.28 0.73
CA ALA A 67 -5.95 0.62 -0.16
C ALA A 67 -6.34 1.52 -1.33
N PHE A 68 -6.74 2.75 -1.06
CA PHE A 68 -7.14 3.71 -2.08
C PHE A 68 -5.97 4.18 -2.93
N PHE A 69 -4.81 4.45 -2.33
CA PHE A 69 -3.61 4.90 -3.01
C PHE A 69 -3.12 3.89 -4.04
N SER A 70 -2.94 2.62 -3.64
CA SER A 70 -2.48 1.57 -4.54
C SER A 70 -3.45 1.33 -5.70
N MET A 71 -4.75 1.29 -5.43
CA MET A 71 -5.77 1.12 -6.46
C MET A 71 -5.86 2.31 -7.40
N SER A 72 -5.76 3.55 -6.89
CA SER A 72 -5.78 4.76 -7.72
C SER A 72 -4.60 4.81 -8.68
N LEU A 73 -3.40 4.43 -8.23
CA LEU A 73 -2.22 4.40 -9.09
C LEU A 73 -2.31 3.29 -10.15
N GLN A 74 -2.71 2.08 -9.76
CA GLN A 74 -2.87 0.97 -10.71
C GLN A 74 -3.91 1.28 -11.78
N LEU A 75 -5.09 1.74 -11.39
CA LEU A 75 -6.14 2.10 -12.35
C LEU A 75 -5.72 3.30 -13.21
N GLY A 76 -5.08 4.31 -12.62
CA GLY A 76 -4.58 5.46 -13.35
C GLY A 76 -3.55 5.09 -14.43
N ILE A 77 -2.67 4.13 -14.16
CA ILE A 77 -1.69 3.62 -15.13
C ILE A 77 -2.40 2.82 -16.22
N ILE A 78 -3.33 1.93 -15.86
CA ILE A 78 -4.11 1.13 -16.81
C ILE A 78 -4.90 2.03 -17.77
N ASP A 79 -5.50 3.10 -17.24
CA ASP A 79 -6.29 4.05 -18.05
C ASP A 79 -5.42 4.96 -18.91
N ALA A 80 -4.20 5.27 -18.46
CA ALA A 80 -3.27 6.13 -19.20
C ALA A 80 -2.58 5.42 -20.36
N LEU A 81 -2.54 4.08 -20.37
CA LEU A 81 -1.82 3.29 -21.37
C LEU A 81 -2.75 2.60 -22.36
N PRO A 82 -2.34 2.55 -23.67
CA PRO A 82 -2.99 1.71 -24.66
C PRO A 82 -3.00 0.23 -24.23
N GLU A 83 -4.00 -0.52 -24.65
CA GLU A 83 -4.19 -1.93 -24.27
C GLU A 83 -2.93 -2.79 -24.45
N LYS A 84 -2.20 -2.55 -25.52
CA LYS A 84 -0.96 -3.27 -25.85
C LYS A 84 0.11 -3.14 -24.77
N TYR A 85 0.19 -2.00 -24.08
CA TYR A 85 1.25 -1.68 -23.10
C TYR A 85 0.80 -1.75 -21.64
N ARG A 86 -0.45 -2.10 -21.36
CA ARG A 86 -0.99 -2.17 -20.00
C ARG A 86 -0.23 -3.14 -19.10
N SER A 87 0.11 -4.32 -19.63
CA SER A 87 0.85 -5.33 -18.88
C SER A 87 2.26 -4.83 -18.48
N GLU A 88 2.95 -4.20 -19.44
CA GLU A 88 4.28 -3.61 -19.19
C GLU A 88 4.21 -2.48 -18.16
N GLY A 89 3.20 -1.61 -18.27
CA GLY A 89 2.99 -0.53 -17.30
C GLY A 89 2.71 -1.00 -15.88
N VAL A 90 1.90 -2.04 -15.74
CA VAL A 90 1.63 -2.65 -14.41
C VAL A 90 2.89 -3.33 -13.87
N SER A 91 3.69 -3.97 -14.72
CA SER A 91 4.97 -4.58 -14.31
C SER A 91 5.97 -3.53 -13.84
N LEU A 92 6.11 -2.42 -14.58
CA LEU A 92 6.95 -1.29 -14.17
C LEU A 92 6.47 -0.67 -12.85
N TYR A 93 5.15 -0.50 -12.69
CA TYR A 93 4.61 -0.03 -11.42
C TYR A 93 4.97 -0.95 -10.26
N SER A 94 4.88 -2.25 -10.45
CA SER A 94 5.25 -3.24 -9.42
C SER A 94 6.74 -3.14 -9.09
N LEU A 95 7.61 -2.98 -10.09
CA LEU A 95 9.04 -2.78 -9.89
C LEU A 95 9.32 -1.51 -9.06
N PHE A 96 8.74 -0.37 -9.44
CA PHE A 96 8.90 0.88 -8.68
C PHE A 96 8.33 0.81 -7.27
N SER A 97 7.27 0.02 -7.03
CA SER A 97 6.71 -0.18 -5.69
C SER A 97 7.60 -1.07 -4.80
N THR A 98 8.50 -1.86 -5.39
CA THR A 98 9.44 -2.71 -4.65
C THR A 98 10.64 -1.91 -4.12
N ILE A 99 11.06 -0.84 -4.82
CA ILE A 99 12.20 0.00 -4.42
C ILE A 99 12.05 0.57 -2.99
N PRO A 100 10.90 1.15 -2.58
CA PRO A 100 10.72 1.60 -1.21
C PRO A 100 10.79 0.47 -0.17
N ASN A 101 10.33 -0.72 -0.51
CA ASN A 101 10.42 -1.88 0.37
C ASN A 101 11.88 -2.34 0.58
N LEU A 102 12.74 -2.12 -0.41
CA LEU A 102 14.16 -2.36 -0.32
C LEU A 102 14.89 -1.32 0.54
N LEU A 103 14.62 -0.04 0.29
CA LEU A 103 15.33 1.08 0.93
C LEU A 103 14.77 1.44 2.31
N GLY A 104 13.46 1.21 2.54
CA GLY A 104 12.76 1.59 3.76
C GLY A 104 13.41 1.04 5.03
N PRO A 105 13.66 -0.27 5.14
CA PRO A 105 14.31 -0.86 6.30
C PRO A 105 15.72 -0.33 6.56
N LEU A 106 16.51 -0.10 5.51
CA LEU A 106 17.87 0.45 5.63
C LEU A 106 17.85 1.86 6.21
N ILE A 107 16.96 2.72 5.69
CA ILE A 107 16.79 4.10 6.17
C ILE A 107 16.26 4.09 7.61
N ALA A 108 15.28 3.24 7.90
CA ALA A 108 14.69 3.15 9.23
C ALA A 108 15.72 2.73 10.29
N VAL A 109 16.53 1.70 10.01
CA VAL A 109 17.59 1.26 10.93
C VAL A 109 18.66 2.34 11.10
N GLY A 110 19.04 3.04 10.02
CA GLY A 110 20.01 4.14 10.09
C GLY A 110 19.54 5.30 10.98
N ILE A 111 18.27 5.65 10.91
CA ILE A 111 17.66 6.71 11.74
C ILE A 111 17.50 6.24 13.21
N TRP A 112 17.16 4.98 13.42
CA TRP A 112 16.98 4.42 14.77
C TRP A 112 18.25 4.46 15.61
N HIS A 113 19.41 4.31 15.01
CA HIS A 113 20.71 4.41 15.70
C HIS A 113 20.98 5.79 16.32
N VAL A 114 20.26 6.82 15.88
CA VAL A 114 20.44 8.20 16.40
C VAL A 114 19.62 8.45 17.68
N GLU A 115 18.80 7.49 18.12
CA GLU A 115 17.91 7.56 19.33
C GLU A 115 17.05 8.83 19.43
N ASN A 116 16.87 9.53 18.32
CA ASN A 116 16.20 10.82 18.31
C ASN A 116 14.84 10.75 17.60
N MET A 117 13.77 10.58 18.41
CA MET A 117 12.39 10.53 17.91
C MET A 117 12.01 11.77 17.08
N SER A 118 12.61 12.91 17.38
CA SER A 118 12.36 14.15 16.64
C SER A 118 12.84 14.08 15.18
N ILE A 119 14.00 13.45 14.94
CA ILE A 119 14.53 13.25 13.59
C ILE A 119 13.62 12.32 12.80
N PHE A 120 13.14 11.24 13.42
CA PHE A 120 12.18 10.34 12.79
C PHE A 120 10.91 11.08 12.37
N ALA A 121 10.33 11.90 13.25
CA ALA A 121 9.13 12.69 12.96
C ALA A 121 9.36 13.68 11.81
N ILE A 122 10.49 14.38 11.79
CA ILE A 122 10.84 15.32 10.72
C ILE A 122 10.95 14.59 9.37
N VAL A 123 11.61 13.45 9.32
CA VAL A 123 11.74 12.66 8.08
C VAL A 123 10.36 12.19 7.59
N MET A 124 9.49 11.72 8.48
CA MET A 124 8.14 11.31 8.12
C MET A 124 7.29 12.46 7.58
N ILE A 125 7.38 13.64 8.19
CA ILE A 125 6.70 14.85 7.71
C ILE A 125 7.26 15.28 6.36
N PHE A 126 8.57 15.25 6.17
CA PHE A 126 9.21 15.58 4.89
C PHE A 126 8.74 14.66 3.77
N ILE A 127 8.70 13.34 4.01
CA ILE A 127 8.18 12.36 3.05
C ILE A 127 6.71 12.63 2.74
N ALA A 128 5.89 12.93 3.75
CA ALA A 128 4.47 13.22 3.59
C ALA A 128 4.23 14.46 2.70
N VAL A 129 4.96 15.54 2.97
CA VAL A 129 4.86 16.78 2.19
C VAL A 129 5.32 16.56 0.75
N THR A 130 6.45 15.90 0.57
CA THR A 130 7.02 15.61 -0.76
C THR A 130 6.04 14.75 -1.58
N THR A 131 5.53 13.68 -0.99
CA THR A 131 4.56 12.78 -1.66
C THR A 131 3.29 13.53 -2.04
N THR A 132 2.79 14.40 -1.17
CA THR A 132 1.60 15.20 -1.43
C THR A 132 1.84 16.20 -2.57
N LEU A 133 2.97 16.89 -2.59
CA LEU A 133 3.33 17.83 -3.66
C LEU A 133 3.44 17.15 -5.02
N PHE A 134 4.12 16.01 -5.08
CA PHE A 134 4.20 15.21 -6.32
C PHE A 134 2.82 14.70 -6.75
N GLY A 135 2.02 14.21 -5.82
CA GLY A 135 0.67 13.73 -6.12
C GLY A 135 -0.27 14.83 -6.64
N TYR A 136 -0.13 16.06 -6.15
CA TYR A 136 -0.89 17.21 -6.70
C TYR A 136 -0.46 17.61 -8.10
N ARG A 137 0.83 17.46 -8.42
CA ARG A 137 1.36 17.73 -9.76
C ARG A 137 1.11 16.60 -10.75
N THR A 138 0.77 15.41 -10.26
CA THR A 138 0.47 14.27 -11.13
C THR A 138 -0.82 14.56 -11.91
N THR A 139 -0.69 14.66 -13.23
CA THR A 139 -1.78 14.65 -14.18
C THR A 139 -1.61 13.39 -15.02
N PHE A 140 -2.41 12.37 -14.78
CA PHE A 140 -2.56 11.33 -15.80
C PHE A 140 -3.16 12.01 -17.02
N ALA A 141 -2.55 11.82 -18.19
CA ALA A 141 -3.09 12.38 -19.43
C ALA A 141 -4.60 12.10 -19.47
N ASN A 142 -5.39 13.14 -19.71
CA ASN A 142 -6.84 13.09 -19.74
C ASN A 142 -7.33 12.14 -20.82
N THR A 143 -7.17 10.85 -20.61
CA THR A 143 -8.01 9.87 -21.25
C THR A 143 -9.23 9.75 -20.31
N GLN A 144 -9.99 10.85 -20.19
CA GLN A 144 -11.40 10.67 -19.93
C GLN A 144 -11.91 9.89 -21.15
N LYS A 145 -11.86 8.57 -21.08
CA LYS A 145 -12.97 7.82 -21.64
C LYS A 145 -14.17 8.44 -20.96
N GLU A 146 -14.89 9.27 -21.68
CA GLU A 146 -16.29 9.54 -21.35
C GLU A 146 -16.83 8.17 -21.00
N VAL A 147 -17.16 7.98 -19.74
CA VAL A 147 -17.86 6.78 -19.29
C VAL A 147 -19.07 6.75 -20.19
N SER A 148 -19.02 5.88 -21.20
CA SER A 148 -20.13 5.74 -22.13
C SER A 148 -21.34 5.47 -21.25
N PRO A 149 -22.47 6.21 -21.41
CA PRO A 149 -23.64 6.02 -20.56
C PRO A 149 -24.22 4.60 -20.63
N LYS A 150 -23.63 3.74 -21.49
CA LYS A 150 -23.99 2.33 -21.66
C LYS A 150 -23.22 1.34 -20.80
N ASP A 151 -22.10 1.74 -20.18
CA ASP A 151 -21.51 0.95 -19.11
C ASP A 151 -22.30 1.26 -17.84
N GLU A 152 -23.51 0.72 -17.75
CA GLU A 152 -24.23 0.58 -16.49
C GLU A 152 -23.24 0.01 -15.48
N VAL A 153 -22.79 0.87 -14.58
CA VAL A 153 -22.04 0.44 -13.38
C VAL A 153 -23.06 -0.43 -12.63
N LEU A 154 -23.10 -1.71 -12.97
CA LEU A 154 -23.90 -2.70 -12.27
C LEU A 154 -23.73 -2.44 -10.78
N PRO A 155 -24.81 -2.36 -10.00
CA PRO A 155 -24.70 -2.14 -8.57
C PRO A 155 -23.79 -3.24 -8.03
N PHE A 156 -22.58 -2.84 -7.64
CA PHE A 156 -21.60 -3.78 -7.12
C PHE A 156 -22.16 -4.33 -5.81
N ASN A 157 -22.55 -5.56 -5.87
CA ASN A 157 -22.83 -6.31 -4.69
C ASN A 157 -21.52 -7.03 -4.31
N ALA A 158 -20.81 -6.50 -3.29
CA ALA A 158 -19.56 -7.10 -2.81
C ALA A 158 -19.76 -8.60 -2.58
N MET A 159 -20.94 -9.00 -2.09
CA MET A 159 -21.32 -10.38 -1.88
C MET A 159 -21.32 -11.20 -3.18
N THR A 160 -21.73 -10.63 -4.30
CA THR A 160 -21.74 -11.31 -5.60
C THR A 160 -20.31 -11.61 -6.07
N VAL A 161 -19.37 -10.69 -5.87
CA VAL A 161 -17.96 -10.90 -6.23
C VAL A 161 -17.32 -11.97 -5.34
N TYR A 162 -17.57 -11.95 -4.04
CA TYR A 162 -17.11 -13.01 -3.15
C TYR A 162 -17.68 -14.37 -3.55
N VAL A 163 -18.99 -14.45 -3.84
CA VAL A 163 -19.63 -15.70 -4.28
C VAL A 163 -19.04 -16.18 -5.61
N GLN A 164 -18.80 -15.30 -6.58
CA GLN A 164 -18.15 -15.67 -7.84
C GLN A 164 -16.72 -16.14 -7.65
N PHE A 165 -15.96 -15.52 -6.74
CA PHE A 165 -14.62 -15.95 -6.39
C PHE A 165 -14.59 -17.40 -5.89
N PHE A 166 -15.50 -17.75 -4.99
CA PHE A 166 -15.59 -19.12 -4.46
C PHE A 166 -16.16 -20.13 -5.47
N LYS A 167 -17.02 -19.69 -6.39
CA LYS A 167 -17.58 -20.58 -7.43
C LYS A 167 -16.58 -20.90 -8.54
N ASN A 168 -15.68 -19.99 -8.86
CA ASN A 168 -14.70 -20.19 -9.94
C ASN A 168 -13.45 -20.89 -9.37
N LYS A 169 -13.28 -22.18 -9.69
CA LYS A 169 -12.14 -23.00 -9.23
C LYS A 169 -10.78 -22.36 -9.55
N ALA A 170 -10.63 -21.74 -10.73
CA ALA A 170 -9.37 -21.13 -11.13
C ALA A 170 -9.04 -19.91 -10.24
N LEU A 171 -10.03 -19.04 -9.97
CA LEU A 171 -9.87 -17.89 -9.09
C LEU A 171 -9.59 -18.32 -7.65
N PHE A 172 -10.29 -19.35 -7.18
CA PHE A 172 -10.10 -19.89 -5.84
C PHE A 172 -8.70 -20.48 -5.67
N CYS A 173 -8.25 -21.33 -6.60
CA CYS A 173 -6.90 -21.90 -6.54
C CYS A 173 -5.81 -20.82 -6.60
N SER A 174 -5.93 -19.85 -7.49
CA SER A 174 -5.00 -18.73 -7.57
C SER A 174 -4.96 -17.93 -6.28
N GLY A 175 -6.13 -17.65 -5.68
CA GLY A 175 -6.24 -16.99 -4.40
C GLY A 175 -5.60 -17.75 -3.26
N MET A 176 -5.78 -19.06 -3.20
CA MET A 176 -5.16 -19.93 -2.18
C MET A 176 -3.64 -19.96 -2.32
N ILE A 177 -3.10 -20.04 -3.53
CA ILE A 177 -1.66 -19.98 -3.78
C ILE A 177 -1.11 -18.62 -3.28
N MET A 178 -1.78 -17.52 -3.60
CA MET A 178 -1.39 -16.19 -3.14
C MET A 178 -1.42 -16.05 -1.62
N ILE A 179 -2.46 -16.59 -0.96
CA ILE A 179 -2.57 -16.56 0.50
C ILE A 179 -1.42 -17.36 1.14
N LEU A 180 -1.19 -18.60 0.69
CA LEU A 180 -0.12 -19.44 1.24
C LEU A 180 1.26 -18.82 1.05
N SER A 181 1.56 -18.31 -0.16
CA SER A 181 2.82 -17.62 -0.45
C SER A 181 3.00 -16.38 0.41
N SER A 182 1.94 -15.59 0.59
CA SER A 182 1.99 -14.38 1.41
C SER A 182 2.18 -14.67 2.91
N ILE A 183 1.62 -15.78 3.42
CA ILE A 183 1.85 -16.23 4.81
C ILE A 183 3.32 -16.58 5.01
N VAL A 184 3.92 -17.34 4.10
CA VAL A 184 5.35 -17.69 4.17
C VAL A 184 6.21 -16.45 4.12
N PHE A 185 5.95 -15.56 3.16
CA PHE A 185 6.70 -14.30 3.02
C PHE A 185 6.56 -13.40 4.27
N GLY A 186 5.34 -13.25 4.79
CA GLY A 186 5.08 -12.48 6.01
C GLY A 186 5.76 -13.07 7.24
N ALA A 187 5.75 -14.40 7.39
CA ALA A 187 6.45 -15.08 8.47
C ALA A 187 7.97 -14.85 8.37
N MET A 188 8.55 -15.02 7.19
CA MET A 188 9.99 -14.78 6.97
C MET A 188 10.37 -13.33 7.27
N SER A 189 9.62 -12.36 6.75
CA SER A 189 9.88 -10.93 6.95
C SER A 189 9.76 -10.49 8.40
N THR A 190 8.95 -11.18 9.22
CA THR A 190 8.75 -10.85 10.63
C THR A 190 9.72 -11.58 11.55
N PHE A 191 9.91 -12.88 11.36
CA PHE A 191 10.66 -13.71 12.31
C PHE A 191 12.17 -13.67 12.09
N ILE A 192 12.65 -13.54 10.84
CA ILE A 192 14.09 -13.57 10.59
C ILE A 192 14.79 -12.34 11.17
N PRO A 193 14.28 -11.09 11.03
CA PRO A 193 14.91 -9.95 11.71
C PRO A 193 14.94 -10.10 13.24
N LEU A 194 13.88 -10.65 13.83
CA LEU A 194 13.84 -10.91 15.28
C LEU A 194 14.87 -11.97 15.70
N TYR A 195 15.03 -13.02 14.89
CA TYR A 195 16.01 -14.07 15.13
C TYR A 195 17.45 -13.55 15.00
N THR A 196 17.74 -12.76 13.96
CA THR A 196 19.09 -12.19 13.78
C THR A 196 19.49 -11.26 14.91
N VAL A 197 18.56 -10.46 15.44
CA VAL A 197 18.82 -9.60 16.62
C VAL A 197 19.08 -10.47 17.88
N ARG A 198 18.32 -11.54 18.06
CA ARG A 198 18.46 -12.45 19.21
C ARG A 198 19.81 -13.18 19.22
N GLU A 199 20.28 -13.62 18.07
CA GLU A 199 21.56 -14.34 17.92
C GLU A 199 22.77 -13.40 17.83
N GLY A 200 22.58 -12.08 17.96
CA GLY A 200 23.66 -11.09 17.96
C GLY A 200 24.26 -10.82 16.59
N PHE A 201 23.60 -11.23 15.50
CA PHE A 201 24.00 -10.84 14.15
C PHE A 201 23.67 -9.36 13.91
N ALA A 202 24.68 -8.56 13.64
CA ALA A 202 24.65 -7.09 13.76
C ALA A 202 23.71 -6.35 12.80
N ASN A 203 23.10 -6.98 11.75
CA ASN A 203 22.36 -6.24 10.74
C ASN A 203 21.12 -6.96 10.19
N ALA A 204 20.01 -6.88 10.91
CA ALA A 204 18.69 -7.29 10.42
C ALA A 204 18.30 -6.56 9.12
N GLY A 205 18.78 -5.32 8.91
CA GLY A 205 18.53 -4.52 7.71
C GLY A 205 19.12 -5.14 6.45
N ILE A 206 20.32 -5.70 6.51
CA ILE A 206 20.96 -6.36 5.35
C ILE A 206 20.14 -7.57 4.89
N PHE A 207 19.62 -8.35 5.84
CA PHE A 207 18.78 -9.51 5.50
C PHE A 207 17.52 -9.11 4.75
N LEU A 208 16.80 -8.10 5.27
CA LEU A 208 15.58 -7.58 4.62
C LEU A 208 15.89 -7.02 3.22
N THR A 209 17.06 -6.41 3.05
CA THR A 209 17.51 -5.90 1.76
C THR A 209 17.77 -7.03 0.76
N ILE A 210 18.48 -8.09 1.17
CA ILE A 210 18.73 -9.27 0.32
C ILE A 210 17.39 -9.95 -0.05
N GLN A 211 16.47 -10.08 0.91
CA GLN A 211 15.15 -10.63 0.66
C GLN A 211 14.37 -9.81 -0.37
N ALA A 212 14.44 -8.48 -0.31
CA ALA A 212 13.74 -7.61 -1.25
C ALA A 212 14.36 -7.60 -2.67
N ILE A 213 15.64 -7.95 -2.80
CA ILE A 213 16.31 -8.10 -4.11
C ILE A 213 15.89 -9.42 -4.79
N THR A 214 15.58 -10.45 -4.00
CA THR A 214 15.27 -11.80 -4.52
C THR A 214 13.79 -12.03 -4.84
N VAL A 215 12.91 -11.09 -4.49
CA VAL A 215 11.46 -11.10 -4.77
C VAL A 215 11.15 -10.20 -5.97
#